data_6e358a24fe78905f45eb98135a7b5f8f
#
_entry.id   6e358a24fe78905f45eb98135a7b5f8f
#
_cell.length_a   1.000
_cell.length_b   1.000
_cell.length_c   1.000
_cell.angle_alpha   90.00
_cell.angle_beta   90.00
_cell.angle_gamma   90.00
#
_symmetry.space_group_name_H-M   'P 1'
#
loop_
_entity.id
_entity.type
_entity.pdbx_description
1 polymer ?
#
loop_
_entity_poly.entity_id
_entity_poly.type
_entity_poly.pdbx_seq_one_letter_code
_entity_poly.pdbx_strand_id
1 'polypeptide(L)'
;RVGSEMCIRDRPHTSAGRVPSAKGYRYYLDNLLTDDQPLDRVSRARVDAVFASLDHEPEKLAAGAAKALAAISGCTAAISTPCAEDLCIAHYEVVQVGRSAAAVLAVTTAGYVRTRVARVRTGLSRENAAALAALLNRNLTFVAPVDLSTRLLAELCSQIDPELVPVISAAAAILQDSVKPHVFLGGEQYLLCLLYTSPSPRD
;
A
#
# COMPACT_ATOMS: atom_id res chain seq x y z
N ARG A 1 -16.74 -45.68 12.92
CA ARG A 1 -15.59 -44.74 12.89
C ARG A 1 -16.06 -43.47 12.20
N VAL A 2 -16.45 -42.49 12.99
CA VAL A 2 -16.78 -41.16 12.49
C VAL A 2 -15.45 -40.48 12.20
N GLY A 3 -15.26 -40.04 10.97
CA GLY A 3 -14.00 -39.46 10.49
C GLY A 3 -13.54 -38.29 11.33
N SER A 4 -12.25 -38.18 11.50
CA SER A 4 -11.54 -37.17 12.33
C SER A 4 -11.77 -35.71 11.90
N GLU A 5 -12.56 -35.48 10.86
CA GLU A 5 -12.83 -34.16 10.32
C GLU A 5 -13.90 -33.34 11.10
N MET A 6 -14.56 -33.96 12.09
CA MET A 6 -15.55 -33.28 12.94
C MET A 6 -15.02 -32.82 14.29
N CYS A 7 -13.78 -33.10 14.63
CA CYS A 7 -13.24 -32.73 15.94
C CYS A 7 -12.84 -31.26 16.00
N ILE A 8 -13.46 -30.52 16.89
CA ILE A 8 -13.09 -29.15 17.28
C ILE A 8 -11.71 -29.12 17.98
N ARG A 9 -11.25 -30.27 18.47
CA ARG A 9 -9.98 -30.42 19.18
C ARG A 9 -9.17 -31.54 18.54
N ASP A 10 -7.92 -31.23 18.23
CA ASP A 10 -6.96 -32.19 17.69
C ASP A 10 -5.94 -32.60 18.76
N ARG A 11 -5.33 -33.75 18.57
CA ARG A 11 -4.30 -34.27 19.47
C ARG A 11 -3.02 -34.49 18.64
N PRO A 12 -2.09 -33.51 18.65
CA PRO A 12 -0.86 -33.62 17.85
C PRO A 12 -0.03 -34.86 18.18
N HIS A 13 -0.01 -35.28 19.47
CA HIS A 13 0.68 -36.49 19.94
C HIS A 13 -0.08 -37.13 21.09
N THR A 14 0.13 -38.42 21.34
CA THR A 14 -0.54 -39.21 22.40
C THR A 14 -0.30 -38.66 23.81
N SER A 15 0.80 -37.99 24.05
CA SER A 15 1.18 -37.35 25.33
C SER A 15 0.86 -35.86 25.39
N ALA A 16 0.46 -35.21 24.27
CA ALA A 16 0.12 -33.81 24.23
C ALA A 16 -1.32 -33.56 24.67
N GLY A 17 -1.58 -32.44 25.32
CA GLY A 17 -2.92 -31.95 25.62
C GLY A 17 -3.75 -31.78 24.34
N ARG A 18 -5.06 -31.57 24.49
CA ARG A 18 -5.95 -31.29 23.35
C ARG A 18 -5.80 -29.84 22.92
N VAL A 19 -5.43 -29.61 21.68
CA VAL A 19 -5.33 -28.30 21.05
C VAL A 19 -6.55 -28.08 20.14
N PRO A 20 -7.15 -26.87 20.10
CA PRO A 20 -8.21 -26.58 19.15
C PRO A 20 -7.74 -26.76 17.71
N SER A 21 -8.54 -27.42 16.87
CA SER A 21 -8.29 -27.49 15.43
C SER A 21 -8.53 -26.12 14.78
N ALA A 22 -8.07 -25.93 13.53
CA ALA A 22 -8.36 -24.72 12.76
C ALA A 22 -9.87 -24.42 12.69
N LYS A 23 -10.70 -25.47 12.60
CA LYS A 23 -12.16 -25.37 12.63
C LYS A 23 -12.66 -24.93 14.02
N GLY A 24 -12.01 -25.38 15.09
CA GLY A 24 -12.33 -24.97 16.47
C GLY A 24 -11.99 -23.51 16.72
N TYR A 25 -10.85 -23.02 16.22
CA TYR A 25 -10.50 -21.59 16.29
C TYR A 25 -11.48 -20.74 15.50
N ARG A 26 -11.86 -21.16 14.29
CA ARG A 26 -12.84 -20.43 13.48
C ARG A 26 -14.20 -20.36 14.17
N TYR A 27 -14.69 -21.48 14.72
CA TYR A 27 -15.93 -21.51 15.50
C TYR A 27 -15.87 -20.55 16.71
N TYR A 28 -14.73 -20.49 17.39
CA TYR A 28 -14.52 -19.56 18.51
C TYR A 28 -14.62 -18.11 18.05
N LEU A 29 -13.95 -17.76 16.94
CA LEU A 29 -13.99 -16.41 16.38
C LEU A 29 -15.41 -16.01 15.93
N ASP A 30 -16.10 -16.94 15.26
CA ASP A 30 -17.40 -16.64 14.64
C ASP A 30 -18.56 -16.63 15.65
N ASN A 31 -18.45 -17.37 16.78
CA ASN A 31 -19.58 -17.62 17.66
C ASN A 31 -19.35 -17.29 19.14
N LEU A 32 -18.12 -17.27 19.60
CA LEU A 32 -17.80 -17.10 21.03
C LEU A 32 -17.04 -15.80 21.31
N LEU A 33 -16.36 -15.24 20.32
CA LEU A 33 -15.80 -13.91 20.42
C LEU A 33 -16.94 -12.92 20.16
N THR A 34 -17.47 -12.34 21.20
CA THR A 34 -18.39 -11.22 21.05
C THR A 34 -17.59 -9.98 20.68
N ASP A 35 -17.89 -9.40 19.51
CA ASP A 35 -17.25 -8.19 18.95
C ASP A 35 -17.39 -6.94 19.84
N ASP A 36 -18.17 -7.03 20.90
CA ASP A 36 -18.60 -5.92 21.74
C ASP A 36 -17.85 -5.76 23.06
N GLN A 37 -16.57 -6.13 23.15
CA GLN A 37 -15.80 -5.66 24.30
C GLN A 37 -15.20 -4.29 23.98
N PRO A 38 -15.83 -3.20 24.44
CA PRO A 38 -15.26 -1.87 24.23
C PRO A 38 -13.91 -1.82 24.92
N LEU A 39 -12.92 -1.27 24.20
CA LEU A 39 -11.62 -0.95 24.79
C LEU A 39 -11.82 -0.21 26.10
N ASP A 40 -11.08 -0.57 27.13
CA ASP A 40 -11.06 0.15 28.39
C ASP A 40 -10.68 1.62 28.15
N ARG A 41 -11.04 2.49 29.07
CA ARG A 41 -10.77 3.94 28.96
C ARG A 41 -9.29 4.26 28.77
N VAL A 42 -8.41 3.52 29.43
CA VAL A 42 -6.96 3.75 29.40
C VAL A 42 -6.40 3.38 28.02
N SER A 43 -6.78 2.21 27.50
CA SER A 43 -6.36 1.76 26.17
C SER A 43 -6.90 2.68 25.07
N ARG A 44 -8.15 3.12 25.18
CA ARG A 44 -8.73 4.08 24.22
C ARG A 44 -7.97 5.41 24.24
N ALA A 45 -7.75 6.00 25.41
CA ALA A 45 -7.02 7.26 25.53
C ALA A 45 -5.58 7.16 24.99
N ARG A 46 -4.94 6.00 25.15
CA ARG A 46 -3.60 5.72 24.61
C ARG A 46 -3.62 5.66 23.08
N VAL A 47 -4.62 5.01 22.49
CA VAL A 47 -4.83 4.97 21.04
C VAL A 47 -5.06 6.40 20.51
N ASP A 48 -6.01 7.12 21.12
CA ASP A 48 -6.37 8.49 20.70
C ASP A 48 -5.17 9.42 20.76
N ALA A 49 -4.34 9.35 21.82
CA ALA A 49 -3.15 10.17 21.97
C ALA A 49 -2.10 9.88 20.88
N VAL A 50 -1.92 8.60 20.51
CA VAL A 50 -1.00 8.22 19.43
C VAL A 50 -1.52 8.72 18.09
N PHE A 51 -2.78 8.53 17.78
CA PHE A 51 -3.36 8.99 16.50
C PHE A 51 -3.42 10.51 16.40
N ALA A 52 -3.66 11.23 17.48
CA ALA A 52 -3.62 12.70 17.50
C ALA A 52 -2.23 13.28 17.16
N SER A 53 -1.16 12.52 17.37
CA SER A 53 0.21 12.93 17.07
C SER A 53 0.67 12.57 15.64
N LEU A 54 -0.14 11.84 14.86
CA LEU A 54 0.23 11.42 13.52
C LEU A 54 0.04 12.56 12.51
N ASP A 55 0.88 12.54 11.49
CA ASP A 55 0.78 13.46 10.35
C ASP A 55 -0.52 13.15 9.55
N HIS A 56 -1.15 14.18 9.00
CA HIS A 56 -2.38 14.04 8.22
C HIS A 56 -2.12 13.64 6.76
N GLU A 57 -0.86 13.56 6.34
CA GLU A 57 -0.49 13.04 5.04
C GLU A 57 -0.80 11.53 4.99
N PRO A 58 -1.61 11.02 4.03
CA PRO A 58 -2.16 9.67 4.06
C PRO A 58 -1.11 8.56 4.20
N GLU A 59 0.05 8.69 3.56
CA GLU A 59 1.12 7.69 3.65
C GLU A 59 1.80 7.70 5.01
N LYS A 60 2.06 8.87 5.55
CA LYS A 60 2.63 9.02 6.90
C LYS A 60 1.66 8.56 7.96
N LEU A 61 0.36 8.85 7.77
CA LEU A 61 -0.70 8.38 8.65
C LEU A 61 -0.75 6.85 8.67
N ALA A 62 -0.74 6.20 7.51
CA ALA A 62 -0.76 4.74 7.41
C ALA A 62 0.50 4.11 8.02
N ALA A 63 1.69 4.66 7.74
CA ALA A 63 2.94 4.20 8.33
C ALA A 63 2.98 4.40 9.86
N GLY A 64 2.49 5.54 10.34
CA GLY A 64 2.37 5.84 11.76
C GLY A 64 1.38 4.92 12.47
N ALA A 65 0.23 4.68 11.86
CA ALA A 65 -0.79 3.77 12.37
C ALA A 65 -0.29 2.32 12.45
N ALA A 66 0.49 1.84 11.47
CA ALA A 66 1.11 0.51 11.53
C ALA A 66 2.05 0.37 12.74
N LYS A 67 2.89 1.38 12.97
CA LYS A 67 3.78 1.41 14.14
C LYS A 67 3.02 1.49 15.46
N ALA A 68 1.97 2.30 15.51
CA ALA A 68 1.13 2.44 16.70
C ALA A 68 0.42 1.14 17.06
N LEU A 69 -0.19 0.48 16.08
CA LEU A 69 -0.85 -0.82 16.26
C LEU A 69 0.14 -1.89 16.74
N ALA A 70 1.33 -1.94 16.14
CA ALA A 70 2.36 -2.87 16.56
C ALA A 70 2.81 -2.63 18.00
N ALA A 71 2.99 -1.37 18.41
CA ALA A 71 3.39 -1.02 19.77
C ALA A 71 2.30 -1.34 20.82
N ILE A 72 1.03 -1.21 20.46
CA ILE A 72 -0.09 -1.51 21.34
C ILE A 72 -0.33 -3.01 21.46
N SER A 73 -0.28 -3.73 20.34
CA SER A 73 -0.58 -5.16 20.28
C SER A 73 0.61 -6.06 20.67
N GLY A 74 1.86 -5.55 20.62
CA GLY A 74 3.06 -6.37 20.74
C GLY A 74 3.27 -7.34 19.57
N CYS A 75 2.55 -7.13 18.45
CA CYS A 75 2.60 -7.95 17.24
C CYS A 75 3.04 -7.11 16.06
N THR A 76 3.50 -7.78 15.00
CA THR A 76 3.71 -7.09 13.72
C THR A 76 2.36 -6.68 13.14
N ALA A 77 2.24 -5.41 12.77
CA ALA A 77 1.06 -4.86 12.13
C ALA A 77 1.35 -4.54 10.66
N ALA A 78 0.40 -4.85 9.79
CA ALA A 78 0.44 -4.48 8.38
C ALA A 78 -0.81 -3.65 8.05
N ILE A 79 -0.62 -2.48 7.48
CA ILE A 79 -1.69 -1.63 6.98
C ILE A 79 -1.53 -1.51 5.47
N SER A 80 -2.57 -1.83 4.73
CA SER A 80 -2.63 -1.59 3.30
C SER A 80 -3.53 -0.39 3.00
N THR A 81 -3.09 0.45 2.07
CA THR A 81 -4.01 1.42 1.48
C THR A 81 -5.03 0.67 0.62
N PRO A 82 -6.31 1.09 0.62
CA PRO A 82 -7.29 0.45 -0.24
C PRO A 82 -6.86 0.60 -1.71
N CYS A 83 -6.96 -0.50 -2.46
CA CYS A 83 -6.89 -0.47 -3.90
C CYS A 83 -8.24 0.07 -4.38
N ALA A 84 -8.31 1.35 -4.69
CA ALA A 84 -9.50 1.92 -5.30
C ALA A 84 -9.38 1.69 -6.81
N GLU A 85 -10.25 0.85 -7.37
CA GLU A 85 -10.33 0.64 -8.82
C GLU A 85 -10.60 1.96 -9.56
N ASP A 86 -11.21 2.91 -8.87
CA ASP A 86 -11.54 4.26 -9.36
C ASP A 86 -10.43 5.30 -9.09
N LEU A 87 -9.23 4.87 -8.64
CA LEU A 87 -8.15 5.80 -8.35
C LEU A 87 -7.56 6.32 -9.66
N CYS A 88 -7.79 7.59 -9.93
CA CYS A 88 -7.28 8.29 -11.09
C CYS A 88 -6.23 9.32 -10.67
N ILE A 89 -5.46 9.79 -11.63
CA ILE A 89 -4.61 10.97 -11.45
C ILE A 89 -5.45 12.21 -11.72
N ALA A 90 -5.47 13.13 -10.76
CA ALA A 90 -6.18 14.39 -10.86
C ALA A 90 -5.32 15.46 -11.54
N HIS A 91 -4.00 15.42 -11.37
CA HIS A 91 -3.11 16.41 -11.95
C HIS A 91 -1.68 15.86 -12.14
N TYR A 92 -1.05 16.25 -13.25
CA TYR A 92 0.36 16.01 -13.54
C TYR A 92 1.14 17.31 -13.58
N GLU A 93 2.35 17.29 -13.06
CA GLU A 93 3.34 18.36 -13.18
C GLU A 93 4.66 17.80 -13.66
N VAL A 94 5.39 18.52 -14.49
CA VAL A 94 6.71 18.13 -15.01
C VAL A 94 7.72 19.21 -14.66
N VAL A 95 8.76 18.83 -13.93
CA VAL A 95 9.78 19.75 -13.44
C VAL A 95 11.17 19.24 -13.84
N GLN A 96 12.00 20.10 -14.36
CA GLN A 96 13.41 19.76 -14.59
C GLN A 96 14.17 19.66 -13.27
N VAL A 97 14.87 18.54 -13.05
CA VAL A 97 15.64 18.25 -11.84
C VAL A 97 17.11 18.02 -12.20
N GLY A 98 17.76 19.00 -12.75
CA GLY A 98 19.15 18.87 -13.21
C GLY A 98 19.30 18.89 -14.72
N ARG A 99 20.52 18.63 -15.25
CA ARG A 99 20.84 18.81 -16.67
C ARG A 99 20.23 17.75 -17.59
N SER A 100 19.99 16.54 -17.08
CA SER A 100 19.56 15.38 -17.88
C SER A 100 18.43 14.58 -17.22
N ALA A 101 17.66 15.21 -16.35
CA ALA A 101 16.58 14.56 -15.63
C ALA A 101 15.38 15.48 -15.46
N ALA A 102 14.19 14.93 -15.65
CA ALA A 102 12.91 15.56 -15.35
C ALA A 102 12.15 14.72 -14.33
N ALA A 103 11.58 15.37 -13.34
CA ALA A 103 10.65 14.73 -12.40
C ALA A 103 9.22 14.92 -12.92
N VAL A 104 8.49 13.82 -13.01
CA VAL A 104 7.06 13.81 -13.25
C VAL A 104 6.39 13.62 -11.89
N LEU A 105 5.60 14.59 -11.48
CA LEU A 105 4.78 14.53 -10.27
C LEU A 105 3.33 14.28 -10.70
N ALA A 106 2.63 13.47 -9.95
CA ALA A 106 1.22 13.22 -10.17
C ALA A 106 0.48 13.26 -8.83
N VAL A 107 -0.65 13.94 -8.79
CA VAL A 107 -1.56 13.99 -7.66
C VAL A 107 -2.74 13.09 -7.97
N THR A 108 -3.01 12.12 -7.12
CA THR A 108 -4.17 11.23 -7.28
C THR A 108 -5.44 11.87 -6.74
N THR A 109 -6.61 11.36 -7.16
CA THR A 109 -7.92 11.78 -6.64
C THR A 109 -8.08 11.55 -5.14
N ALA A 110 -7.28 10.63 -4.55
CA ALA A 110 -7.24 10.38 -3.11
C ALA A 110 -6.24 11.28 -2.36
N GLY A 111 -5.59 12.24 -3.03
CA GLY A 111 -4.64 13.17 -2.41
C GLY A 111 -3.21 12.63 -2.25
N TYR A 112 -2.89 11.45 -2.78
CA TYR A 112 -1.51 10.96 -2.79
C TYR A 112 -0.69 11.66 -3.87
N VAL A 113 0.55 12.00 -3.52
CA VAL A 113 1.53 12.52 -4.49
C VAL A 113 2.49 11.40 -4.88
N ARG A 114 2.62 11.19 -6.19
CA ARG A 114 3.55 10.21 -6.77
C ARG A 114 4.57 10.93 -7.63
N THR A 115 5.81 10.48 -7.56
CA THR A 115 6.90 11.08 -8.32
C THR A 115 7.73 10.02 -9.00
N ARG A 116 8.07 10.25 -10.28
CA ARG A 116 9.07 9.48 -11.01
C ARG A 116 10.03 10.40 -11.73
N VAL A 117 11.30 9.98 -11.77
CA VAL A 117 12.34 10.70 -12.51
C VAL A 117 12.54 10.04 -13.86
N ALA A 118 12.39 10.82 -14.92
CA ALA A 118 12.70 10.45 -16.29
C ALA A 118 14.07 11.02 -16.70
N ARG A 119 14.87 10.25 -17.42
CA ARG A 119 16.11 10.75 -18.01
C ARG A 119 15.79 11.43 -19.35
N VAL A 120 16.24 12.67 -19.49
CA VAL A 120 16.08 13.48 -20.70
C VAL A 120 17.48 13.89 -21.17
N ARG A 121 17.85 13.58 -22.41
CA ARG A 121 19.23 13.81 -22.92
C ARG A 121 19.54 15.30 -23.04
N THR A 122 18.64 16.06 -23.59
CA THR A 122 18.69 17.52 -23.67
C THR A 122 17.90 18.12 -22.52
N GLY A 123 18.44 19.13 -21.85
CA GLY A 123 17.73 19.79 -20.76
C GLY A 123 16.32 20.21 -21.19
N LEU A 124 15.37 20.07 -20.26
CA LEU A 124 13.98 20.44 -20.49
C LEU A 124 13.80 21.93 -20.23
N SER A 125 13.46 22.70 -21.27
CA SER A 125 13.09 24.11 -21.05
C SER A 125 11.80 24.22 -20.22
N ARG A 126 11.61 25.36 -19.55
CA ARG A 126 10.38 25.60 -18.78
C ARG A 126 9.12 25.52 -19.67
N GLU A 127 9.22 25.98 -20.91
CA GLU A 127 8.14 25.93 -21.89
C GLU A 127 7.81 24.49 -22.28
N ASN A 128 8.82 23.67 -22.57
CA ASN A 128 8.64 22.26 -22.89
C ASN A 128 8.09 21.47 -21.69
N ALA A 129 8.51 21.79 -20.47
CA ALA A 129 7.98 21.18 -19.26
C ALA A 129 6.48 21.48 -19.09
N ALA A 130 6.09 22.75 -19.27
CA ALA A 130 4.70 23.17 -19.23
C ALA A 130 3.86 22.55 -20.34
N ALA A 131 4.38 22.46 -21.56
CA ALA A 131 3.71 21.82 -22.69
C ALA A 131 3.48 20.33 -22.44
N LEU A 132 4.50 19.63 -21.90
CA LEU A 132 4.37 18.21 -21.51
C LEU A 132 3.35 18.01 -20.38
N ALA A 133 3.38 18.86 -19.34
CA ALA A 133 2.39 18.81 -18.26
C ALA A 133 0.98 19.03 -18.81
N ALA A 134 0.78 20.00 -19.70
CA ALA A 134 -0.51 20.24 -20.35
C ALA A 134 -0.97 19.04 -21.20
N LEU A 135 -0.05 18.40 -21.94
CA LEU A 135 -0.35 17.21 -22.74
C LEU A 135 -0.78 16.04 -21.85
N LEU A 136 -0.03 15.78 -20.76
CA LEU A 136 -0.37 14.74 -19.78
C LEU A 136 -1.73 15.02 -19.13
N ASN A 137 -1.97 16.25 -18.68
CA ASN A 137 -3.22 16.64 -18.03
C ASN A 137 -4.41 16.52 -18.97
N ARG A 138 -4.25 16.78 -20.26
CA ARG A 138 -5.34 16.66 -21.22
C ARG A 138 -5.71 15.22 -21.54
N ASN A 139 -4.76 14.29 -21.50
CA ASN A 139 -4.94 12.93 -22.01
C ASN A 139 -4.94 11.86 -20.93
N LEU A 140 -4.31 12.07 -19.76
CA LEU A 140 -4.10 11.04 -18.74
C LEU A 140 -4.73 11.38 -17.38
N THR A 141 -5.34 12.57 -17.19
CA THR A 141 -6.11 12.88 -15.97
C THR A 141 -7.48 12.20 -16.03
N PHE A 142 -7.92 11.70 -14.90
CA PHE A 142 -9.18 10.97 -14.73
C PHE A 142 -9.34 9.74 -15.63
N VAL A 143 -8.22 9.25 -16.18
CA VAL A 143 -8.17 7.98 -16.91
C VAL A 143 -7.94 6.86 -15.92
N ALA A 144 -8.76 5.80 -16.00
CA ALA A 144 -8.53 4.61 -15.20
C ALA A 144 -7.30 3.83 -15.74
N PRO A 145 -6.47 3.24 -14.87
CA PRO A 145 -5.28 2.50 -15.31
C PRO A 145 -5.58 1.36 -16.30
N VAL A 146 -6.78 0.78 -16.25
CA VAL A 146 -7.24 -0.25 -17.19
C VAL A 146 -7.48 0.29 -18.60
N ASP A 147 -7.78 1.58 -18.73
CA ASP A 147 -8.03 2.26 -20.00
C ASP A 147 -6.74 2.77 -20.66
N LEU A 148 -5.61 2.64 -19.98
CA LEU A 148 -4.30 3.02 -20.50
C LEU A 148 -3.85 2.05 -21.59
N SER A 149 -4.29 2.29 -22.82
CA SER A 149 -3.94 1.45 -23.97
C SER A 149 -2.57 1.80 -24.54
N THR A 150 -1.92 0.78 -25.11
CA THR A 150 -0.66 0.97 -25.88
C THR A 150 -0.84 1.94 -27.05
N ARG A 151 -2.04 1.98 -27.63
CA ARG A 151 -2.39 2.90 -28.71
C ARG A 151 -2.38 4.35 -28.24
N LEU A 152 -2.99 4.64 -27.11
CA LEU A 152 -3.01 5.99 -26.50
C LEU A 152 -1.58 6.48 -26.22
N LEU A 153 -0.74 5.59 -25.64
CA LEU A 153 0.67 5.92 -25.38
C LEU A 153 1.45 6.17 -26.65
N ALA A 154 1.26 5.35 -27.70
CA ALA A 154 1.91 5.55 -28.98
C ALA A 154 1.49 6.88 -29.64
N GLU A 155 0.21 7.23 -29.54
CA GLU A 155 -0.33 8.50 -30.05
C GLU A 155 0.27 9.70 -29.31
N LEU A 156 0.39 9.64 -27.99
CA LEU A 156 1.04 10.67 -27.19
C LEU A 156 2.53 10.79 -27.53
N CYS A 157 3.24 9.66 -27.68
CA CYS A 157 4.66 9.68 -28.07
C CYS A 157 4.89 10.23 -29.48
N SER A 158 3.93 10.14 -30.40
CA SER A 158 4.04 10.68 -31.74
C SER A 158 3.92 12.21 -31.79
N GLN A 159 3.36 12.84 -30.75
CA GLN A 159 3.14 14.30 -30.66
C GLN A 159 4.32 15.05 -30.05
N ILE A 160 5.34 14.35 -29.57
CA ILE A 160 6.48 14.93 -28.86
C ILE A 160 7.82 14.51 -29.48
N ASP A 161 8.87 15.22 -29.12
CA ASP A 161 10.22 14.84 -29.46
C ASP A 161 10.56 13.45 -28.87
N PRO A 162 11.18 12.53 -29.65
CA PRO A 162 11.61 11.22 -29.17
C PRO A 162 12.45 11.24 -27.88
N GLU A 163 13.22 12.32 -27.66
CA GLU A 163 14.00 12.49 -26.44
C GLU A 163 13.16 12.69 -25.18
N LEU A 164 11.91 13.11 -25.34
CA LEU A 164 10.95 13.37 -24.25
C LEU A 164 10.02 12.17 -23.95
N VAL A 165 10.08 11.13 -24.77
CA VAL A 165 9.31 9.88 -24.57
C VAL A 165 9.47 9.28 -23.16
N PRO A 166 10.66 9.32 -22.51
CA PRO A 166 10.81 8.84 -21.15
C PRO A 166 9.90 9.55 -20.13
N VAL A 167 9.49 10.80 -20.39
CA VAL A 167 8.57 11.55 -19.52
C VAL A 167 7.15 10.95 -19.60
N ILE A 168 6.67 10.65 -20.84
CA ILE A 168 5.39 9.96 -21.02
C ILE A 168 5.40 8.58 -20.37
N SER A 169 6.50 7.83 -20.55
CA SER A 169 6.65 6.50 -19.93
C SER A 169 6.63 6.59 -18.40
N ALA A 170 7.25 7.61 -17.82
CA ALA A 170 7.23 7.84 -16.38
C ALA A 170 5.82 8.17 -15.88
N ALA A 171 5.07 9.02 -16.61
CA ALA A 171 3.68 9.35 -16.28
C ALA A 171 2.76 8.12 -16.36
N ALA A 172 2.88 7.32 -17.41
CA ALA A 172 2.14 6.07 -17.57
C ALA A 172 2.44 5.07 -16.45
N ALA A 173 3.70 4.95 -16.07
CA ALA A 173 4.10 4.08 -14.97
C ALA A 173 3.57 4.55 -13.61
N ILE A 174 3.49 5.87 -13.36
CA ILE A 174 2.84 6.40 -12.15
C ILE A 174 1.36 6.00 -12.14
N LEU A 175 0.65 6.15 -13.26
CA LEU A 175 -0.76 5.79 -13.37
C LEU A 175 -0.98 4.30 -13.10
N GLN A 176 -0.15 3.42 -13.68
CA GLN A 176 -0.21 1.97 -13.45
C GLN A 176 0.11 1.57 -12.01
N ASP A 177 1.10 2.24 -11.39
CA ASP A 177 1.49 1.96 -10.01
C ASP A 177 0.49 2.53 -8.99
N SER A 178 -0.30 3.53 -9.36
CA SER A 178 -1.28 4.15 -8.46
C SER A 178 -2.39 3.19 -8.00
N VAL A 179 -2.65 2.13 -8.78
CA VAL A 179 -3.65 1.09 -8.45
C VAL A 179 -3.10 0.04 -7.49
N LYS A 180 -1.78 -0.05 -7.35
CA LYS A 180 -1.16 -1.05 -6.48
C LYS A 180 -1.34 -0.65 -5.02
N PRO A 181 -1.84 -1.55 -4.15
CA PRO A 181 -1.93 -1.27 -2.74
C PRO A 181 -0.52 -1.06 -2.16
N HIS A 182 -0.35 -0.01 -1.39
CA HIS A 182 0.86 0.17 -0.59
C HIS A 182 0.67 -0.49 0.76
N VAL A 183 1.64 -1.31 1.17
CA VAL A 183 1.64 -1.98 2.46
C VAL A 183 2.69 -1.31 3.35
N PHE A 184 2.25 -0.84 4.50
CA PHE A 184 3.09 -0.28 5.55
C PHE A 184 3.21 -1.29 6.68
N LEU A 185 4.43 -1.58 7.11
CA LEU A 185 4.71 -2.51 8.20
C LEU A 185 5.14 -1.76 9.45
N GLY A 186 4.74 -2.28 10.60
CA GLY A 186 5.20 -1.83 11.90
C GLY A 186 5.50 -3.02 12.81
N GLY A 187 6.51 -2.88 13.68
CA GLY A 187 6.84 -3.93 14.64
C GLY A 187 7.47 -5.18 14.05
N GLU A 188 8.29 -5.04 13.01
CA GLU A 188 8.98 -6.16 12.34
C GLU A 188 9.84 -6.98 13.32
N GLN A 189 10.36 -6.34 14.37
CA GLN A 189 11.09 -7.01 15.45
C GLN A 189 10.25 -8.09 16.15
N TYR A 190 8.94 -7.97 16.20
CA TYR A 190 8.06 -8.95 16.82
C TYR A 190 7.95 -10.26 16.01
N LEU A 191 8.19 -10.22 14.69
CA LEU A 191 8.30 -11.44 13.88
C LEU A 191 9.47 -12.30 14.28
N LEU A 192 10.60 -11.67 14.60
CA LEU A 192 11.79 -12.39 15.06
C LEU A 192 11.54 -13.11 16.39
N CYS A 193 10.81 -12.49 17.30
CA CYS A 193 10.43 -13.11 18.56
C CYS A 193 9.57 -14.36 18.34
N LEU A 194 8.61 -14.33 17.41
CA LEU A 194 7.75 -15.46 17.08
C LEU A 194 8.53 -16.63 16.47
N LEU A 195 9.52 -16.35 15.64
CA LEU A 195 10.39 -17.37 15.03
C LEU A 195 11.30 -18.06 16.08
N TYR A 196 11.75 -17.31 17.11
CA TYR A 196 12.59 -17.85 18.19
C TYR A 196 11.82 -18.62 19.25
N THR A 197 10.51 -18.35 19.40
CA THR A 197 9.66 -19.03 20.40
C THR A 197 8.87 -20.20 19.80
N SER A 198 8.97 -20.44 18.50
CA SER A 198 8.40 -21.62 17.87
C SER A 198 9.22 -22.86 18.28
N PRO A 199 8.62 -23.87 18.91
CA PRO A 199 9.34 -25.10 19.24
C PRO A 199 9.92 -25.71 17.96
N SER A 200 11.19 -26.11 18.05
CA SER A 200 11.84 -26.81 16.95
C SER A 200 11.05 -28.08 16.62
N PRO A 201 10.88 -28.46 15.34
CA PRO A 201 10.23 -29.71 14.96
C PRO A 201 10.98 -30.97 15.46
N ARG A 202 12.08 -30.81 16.22
CA ARG A 202 12.92 -31.88 16.76
C ARG A 202 12.82 -32.03 18.29
N ASP A 203 12.04 -31.18 18.98
CA ASP A 203 11.70 -31.32 20.40
C ASP A 203 10.28 -31.99 20.57
#